data_82a17ab111a9becf4c5f05db2a86a64f
#
_entry.id   82a17ab111a9becf4c5f05db2a86a64f
#
_cell.length_a   1.000
_cell.length_b   1.000
_cell.length_c   1.000
_cell.angle_alpha   90.00
_cell.angle_beta   90.00
_cell.angle_gamma   90.00
#
_symmetry.space_group_name_H-M   'P 1'
#
loop_
_entity.id
_entity.type
_entity.pdbx_description
1 polymer ?
#
loop_
_entity_poly.entity_id
_entity_poly.type
_entity_poly.pdbx_seq_one_letter_code
_entity_poly.pdbx_strand_id
1 'polypeptide(L)'
;SDASVMMIAHDGSPTGYALAEAVFPTYSDADAHAMAQAGVDLAVRRVVAAGGRIDRIAALDNYCWPDPLEGPNNPDARRKMAALVRASRGLSEICVAYGVPLVSGKDSMKNDAVIAGRRISIPPTLLASAIAVVPDVRKALTLEAHEPGELLYAVGDTRDELGCTEWAAARGAGGGEVPRCQPEAFFARYAAVASLAHDGLVVAAHAPGRGGLLPSLFYMARAAGLGLGVELSRVPRQGKVGWEGLLFGESAGRLLLVVRPEHAMAVEQRLAGVPTAQIGAFDDGERLRIWLGGHALVDDGVAALAAAWKREGRQS
;
A
#
# COMPACT_ATOMS: atom_id res chain seq x y z
N SER A 1 -8.67 -7.37 4.90
CA SER A 1 -7.63 -6.97 5.83
C SER A 1 -6.29 -6.78 5.12
N ASP A 2 -5.50 -5.82 5.57
CA ASP A 2 -4.18 -5.53 4.99
C ASP A 2 -3.10 -6.51 5.43
N ALA A 3 -3.32 -7.19 6.54
CA ALA A 3 -2.41 -8.18 7.08
C ALA A 3 -3.18 -9.41 7.60
N SER A 4 -2.50 -10.53 7.68
CA SER A 4 -2.96 -11.69 8.45
C SER A 4 -2.61 -11.47 9.91
N VAL A 5 -3.60 -11.52 10.81
CA VAL A 5 -3.39 -11.37 12.24
C VAL A 5 -3.63 -12.72 12.92
N MET A 6 -2.67 -13.15 13.73
CA MET A 6 -2.72 -14.44 14.43
C MET A 6 -2.34 -14.28 15.90
N MET A 7 -3.06 -14.96 16.77
CA MET A 7 -2.73 -15.07 18.19
C MET A 7 -1.60 -16.09 18.38
N ILE A 8 -0.61 -15.75 19.24
CA ILE A 8 0.58 -16.59 19.46
C ILE A 8 0.32 -17.60 20.59
N ALA A 9 -0.31 -17.16 21.68
CA ALA A 9 -0.37 -17.94 22.91
C ALA A 9 -1.71 -18.66 23.09
N HIS A 10 -1.63 -19.84 23.69
CA HIS A 10 -2.78 -20.63 24.13
C HIS A 10 -3.07 -20.47 25.66
N ASP A 11 -2.35 -19.60 26.33
CA ASP A 11 -2.43 -19.34 27.77
C ASP A 11 -3.44 -18.27 28.17
N GLY A 12 -4.23 -17.80 27.18
CA GLY A 12 -5.19 -16.71 27.37
C GLY A 12 -4.61 -15.30 27.14
N SER A 13 -3.32 -15.19 26.81
CA SER A 13 -2.74 -13.91 26.39
C SER A 13 -3.33 -13.47 25.04
N PRO A 14 -3.80 -12.22 24.92
CA PRO A 14 -4.33 -11.72 23.66
C PRO A 14 -3.23 -11.32 22.65
N THR A 15 -1.98 -11.49 23.01
CA THR A 15 -0.84 -11.08 22.15
C THR A 15 -0.76 -11.92 20.89
N GLY A 16 -0.49 -11.27 19.79
CA GLY A 16 -0.35 -11.90 18.49
C GLY A 16 0.65 -11.19 17.59
N TYR A 17 0.56 -11.48 16.32
CA TYR A 17 1.33 -10.80 15.30
C TYR A 17 0.47 -10.51 14.06
N ALA A 18 0.85 -9.45 13.35
CA ALA A 18 0.37 -9.13 12.01
C ALA A 18 1.49 -9.44 11.00
N LEU A 19 1.15 -10.12 9.91
CA LEU A 19 2.05 -10.43 8.80
C LEU A 19 1.48 -9.87 7.50
N ALA A 20 2.28 -9.13 6.78
CA ALA A 20 1.91 -8.57 5.47
C ALA A 20 3.08 -8.60 4.48
N GLU A 21 2.74 -8.61 3.21
CA GLU A 21 3.68 -8.69 2.10
C GLU A 21 3.39 -7.60 1.08
N ALA A 22 4.42 -7.18 0.33
CA ALA A 22 4.25 -6.25 -0.76
C ALA A 22 5.29 -6.45 -1.86
N VAL A 23 4.87 -6.18 -3.11
CA VAL A 23 5.71 -6.33 -4.31
C VAL A 23 5.28 -5.34 -5.38
N PHE A 24 6.26 -4.72 -6.07
CA PHE A 24 6.06 -3.75 -7.15
C PHE A 24 6.96 -4.07 -8.35
N PRO A 25 6.78 -5.20 -9.06
CA PRO A 25 7.70 -5.64 -10.10
C PRO A 25 7.82 -4.65 -11.26
N THR A 26 6.73 -3.97 -11.63
CA THR A 26 6.70 -2.99 -12.73
C THR A 26 7.59 -1.76 -12.46
N TYR A 27 7.81 -1.40 -11.20
CA TYR A 27 8.67 -0.27 -10.85
C TYR A 27 10.13 -0.50 -11.24
N SER A 28 10.59 -1.76 -11.28
CA SER A 28 11.96 -2.10 -11.66
C SER A 28 12.31 -1.74 -13.11
N ASP A 29 11.31 -1.56 -13.97
CA ASP A 29 11.52 -1.14 -15.34
C ASP A 29 12.13 0.26 -15.45
N ALA A 30 11.78 1.13 -14.50
CA ALA A 30 12.28 2.50 -14.41
C ALA A 30 13.25 2.70 -13.25
N ASP A 31 12.93 2.21 -12.04
CA ASP A 31 13.75 2.43 -10.84
C ASP A 31 13.67 1.29 -9.84
N ALA A 32 14.67 0.40 -9.87
CA ALA A 32 14.77 -0.73 -8.93
C ALA A 32 14.99 -0.29 -7.47
N HIS A 33 15.57 0.90 -7.22
CA HIS A 33 15.71 1.46 -5.87
C HIS A 33 14.32 1.83 -5.32
N ALA A 34 13.52 2.56 -6.10
CA ALA A 34 12.15 2.92 -5.71
C ALA A 34 11.26 1.67 -5.54
N MET A 35 11.43 0.66 -6.39
CA MET A 35 10.73 -0.64 -6.24
C MET A 35 10.99 -1.26 -4.86
N ALA A 36 12.24 -1.33 -4.44
CA ALA A 36 12.61 -1.93 -3.16
C ALA A 36 12.04 -1.14 -1.98
N GLN A 37 12.15 0.19 -2.02
CA GLN A 37 11.56 1.05 -1.00
C GLN A 37 10.05 0.93 -0.92
N ALA A 38 9.35 0.94 -2.06
CA ALA A 38 7.90 0.80 -2.10
C ALA A 38 7.41 -0.53 -1.52
N GLY A 39 8.15 -1.63 -1.77
CA GLY A 39 7.85 -2.94 -1.20
C GLY A 39 7.91 -2.94 0.32
N VAL A 40 9.02 -2.47 0.91
CA VAL A 40 9.17 -2.38 2.36
C VAL A 40 8.14 -1.42 2.97
N ASP A 41 7.98 -0.24 2.38
CA ASP A 41 7.03 0.76 2.86
C ASP A 41 5.60 0.20 2.95
N LEU A 42 5.12 -0.43 1.89
CA LEU A 42 3.75 -0.96 1.88
C LEU A 42 3.59 -2.15 2.85
N ALA A 43 4.57 -3.03 2.98
CA ALA A 43 4.53 -4.13 3.94
C ALA A 43 4.45 -3.60 5.38
N VAL A 44 5.27 -2.60 5.73
CA VAL A 44 5.23 -1.92 7.05
C VAL A 44 3.91 -1.19 7.27
N ARG A 45 3.42 -0.43 6.30
CA ARG A 45 2.10 0.25 6.41
C ARG A 45 0.96 -0.72 6.67
N ARG A 46 0.97 -1.86 6.01
CA ARG A 46 -0.07 -2.89 6.15
C ARG A 46 -0.11 -3.50 7.55
N VAL A 47 1.05 -3.82 8.13
CA VAL A 47 1.06 -4.34 9.51
C VAL A 47 0.66 -3.26 10.52
N VAL A 48 1.00 -1.99 10.27
CA VAL A 48 0.55 -0.85 11.09
C VAL A 48 -0.96 -0.64 10.96
N ALA A 49 -1.51 -0.68 9.74
CA ALA A 49 -2.96 -0.59 9.50
C ALA A 49 -3.74 -1.71 10.19
N ALA A 50 -3.14 -2.87 10.39
CA ALA A 50 -3.75 -3.98 11.12
C ALA A 50 -3.62 -3.88 12.66
N GLY A 51 -3.01 -2.81 13.20
CA GLY A 51 -2.81 -2.62 14.65
C GLY A 51 -1.47 -3.12 15.17
N GLY A 52 -0.52 -3.41 14.30
CA GLY A 52 0.85 -3.76 14.67
C GLY A 52 1.61 -2.61 15.30
N ARG A 53 2.45 -2.91 16.29
CA ARG A 53 3.34 -1.94 16.94
C ARG A 53 4.45 -1.52 16.02
N ILE A 54 4.62 -0.22 15.81
CA ILE A 54 5.63 0.36 14.93
C ILE A 54 7.07 0.11 15.43
N ASP A 55 7.28 0.00 16.74
CA ASP A 55 8.57 -0.24 17.37
C ASP A 55 8.92 -1.74 17.53
N ARG A 56 8.07 -2.63 17.01
CA ARG A 56 8.20 -4.09 17.09
C ARG A 56 7.90 -4.73 15.75
N ILE A 57 8.61 -4.26 14.73
CA ILE A 57 8.55 -4.79 13.36
C ILE A 57 9.88 -5.45 13.02
N ALA A 58 9.81 -6.59 12.35
CA ALA A 58 10.92 -7.21 11.65
C ALA A 58 10.48 -7.51 10.21
N ALA A 59 11.43 -7.65 9.31
CA ALA A 59 11.13 -7.93 7.92
C ALA A 59 12.04 -9.03 7.36
N LEU A 60 11.63 -9.57 6.22
CA LEU A 60 12.45 -10.39 5.36
C LEU A 60 12.29 -9.93 3.91
N ASP A 61 13.33 -10.13 3.13
CA ASP A 61 13.35 -9.88 1.70
C ASP A 61 13.37 -11.18 0.90
N ASN A 62 12.82 -11.11 -0.30
CA ASN A 62 12.87 -12.20 -1.26
C ASN A 62 13.16 -11.63 -2.64
N TYR A 63 14.39 -11.81 -3.10
CA TYR A 63 14.79 -11.45 -4.46
C TYR A 63 14.40 -12.55 -5.44
N CYS A 64 13.69 -12.14 -6.50
CA CYS A 64 13.48 -12.92 -7.70
C CYS A 64 14.11 -12.14 -8.86
N TRP A 65 15.29 -12.59 -9.33
CA TRP A 65 16.13 -11.80 -10.21
C TRP A 65 16.51 -12.55 -11.49
N PRO A 66 16.52 -11.87 -12.65
CA PRO A 66 17.08 -12.44 -13.88
C PRO A 66 18.60 -12.58 -13.74
N ASP A 67 19.23 -13.35 -14.62
CA ASP A 67 20.68 -13.57 -14.58
C ASP A 67 21.45 -12.26 -14.70
N PRO A 68 22.18 -11.81 -13.67
CA PRO A 68 22.94 -10.57 -13.71
C PRO A 68 24.37 -10.75 -14.25
N LEU A 69 24.77 -11.96 -14.59
CA LEU A 69 26.14 -12.24 -15.04
C LEU A 69 26.29 -12.08 -16.55
N GLU A 70 27.40 -11.50 -16.96
CA GLU A 70 27.74 -11.35 -18.37
C GLU A 70 27.91 -12.71 -19.04
N GLY A 71 27.45 -12.81 -20.27
CA GLY A 71 27.54 -14.02 -21.07
C GLY A 71 27.06 -13.78 -22.51
N PRO A 72 27.42 -14.67 -23.44
CA PRO A 72 27.12 -14.48 -24.89
C PRO A 72 25.62 -14.33 -25.16
N ASN A 73 24.75 -14.89 -24.32
CA ASN A 73 23.30 -14.85 -24.49
C ASN A 73 22.62 -13.94 -23.46
N ASN A 74 23.34 -13.01 -22.80
CA ASN A 74 22.83 -12.11 -21.80
C ASN A 74 23.37 -10.68 -22.00
N PRO A 75 22.99 -9.99 -23.09
CA PRO A 75 23.58 -8.71 -23.47
C PRO A 75 23.22 -7.58 -22.49
N ASP A 76 22.17 -7.73 -21.70
CA ASP A 76 21.68 -6.76 -20.71
C ASP A 76 22.10 -7.07 -19.25
N ALA A 77 23.04 -7.99 -19.07
CA ALA A 77 23.54 -8.42 -17.76
C ALA A 77 23.98 -7.24 -16.85
N ARG A 78 24.72 -6.26 -17.43
CA ARG A 78 25.16 -5.07 -16.67
C ARG A 78 24.00 -4.25 -16.15
N ARG A 79 22.91 -4.10 -16.93
CA ARG A 79 21.69 -3.41 -16.48
C ARG A 79 21.03 -4.18 -15.33
N LYS A 80 20.92 -5.51 -15.44
CA LYS A 80 20.36 -6.38 -14.41
C LYS A 80 21.17 -6.35 -13.10
N MET A 81 22.51 -6.33 -13.21
CA MET A 81 23.41 -6.19 -12.06
C MET A 81 23.28 -4.79 -11.43
N ALA A 82 23.27 -3.73 -12.23
CA ALA A 82 23.08 -2.38 -11.73
C ALA A 82 21.74 -2.20 -10.99
N ALA A 83 20.66 -2.79 -11.55
CA ALA A 83 19.35 -2.81 -10.91
C ALA A 83 19.39 -3.55 -9.56
N LEU A 84 20.11 -4.68 -9.46
CA LEU A 84 20.29 -5.43 -8.20
C LEU A 84 20.96 -4.57 -7.12
N VAL A 85 22.07 -3.90 -7.48
CA VAL A 85 22.79 -3.01 -6.55
C VAL A 85 21.90 -1.86 -6.10
N ARG A 86 21.12 -1.28 -7.01
CA ARG A 86 20.18 -0.18 -6.67
C ARG A 86 19.05 -0.65 -5.77
N ALA A 87 18.46 -1.81 -6.05
CA ALA A 87 17.43 -2.40 -5.19
C ALA A 87 17.96 -2.66 -3.78
N SER A 88 19.17 -3.25 -3.66
CA SER A 88 19.79 -3.52 -2.36
C SER A 88 20.08 -2.24 -1.57
N ARG A 89 20.47 -1.15 -2.24
CA ARG A 89 20.62 0.16 -1.60
C ARG A 89 19.27 0.68 -1.09
N GLY A 90 18.24 0.67 -1.93
CA GLY A 90 16.90 1.11 -1.55
C GLY A 90 16.34 0.33 -0.37
N LEU A 91 16.53 -1.00 -0.37
CA LEU A 91 16.17 -1.88 0.74
C LEU A 91 16.89 -1.48 2.03
N SER A 92 18.21 -1.32 1.98
CA SER A 92 19.02 -0.96 3.15
C SER A 92 18.63 0.40 3.70
N GLU A 93 18.51 1.41 2.85
CA GLU A 93 18.19 2.78 3.25
C GLU A 93 16.84 2.86 3.98
N ILE A 94 15.78 2.25 3.43
CA ILE A 94 14.46 2.30 4.06
C ILE A 94 14.40 1.47 5.34
N CYS A 95 15.05 0.30 5.38
CA CYS A 95 15.09 -0.53 6.59
C CYS A 95 15.83 0.19 7.74
N VAL A 96 16.91 0.90 7.43
CA VAL A 96 17.65 1.72 8.42
C VAL A 96 16.78 2.88 8.90
N ALA A 97 16.15 3.61 7.97
CA ALA A 97 15.30 4.76 8.31
C ALA A 97 14.08 4.36 9.18
N TYR A 98 13.53 3.18 8.93
CA TYR A 98 12.40 2.66 9.72
C TYR A 98 12.83 1.90 10.99
N GLY A 99 14.12 1.65 11.17
CA GLY A 99 14.62 0.82 12.27
C GLY A 99 14.09 -0.63 12.21
N VAL A 100 13.78 -1.12 11.01
CA VAL A 100 13.22 -2.47 10.77
C VAL A 100 14.35 -3.42 10.39
N PRO A 101 14.74 -4.37 11.28
CA PRO A 101 15.78 -5.35 10.96
C PRO A 101 15.27 -6.37 9.93
N LEU A 102 16.13 -6.73 8.99
CA LEU A 102 15.95 -7.92 8.15
C LEU A 102 16.43 -9.13 8.95
N VAL A 103 15.51 -10.02 9.31
CA VAL A 103 15.81 -11.20 10.15
C VAL A 103 15.99 -12.47 9.34
N SER A 104 15.63 -12.43 8.07
CA SER A 104 15.83 -13.50 7.09
C SER A 104 15.77 -12.92 5.68
N GLY A 105 16.20 -13.69 4.71
CA GLY A 105 16.10 -13.33 3.30
C GLY A 105 16.24 -14.56 2.41
N LYS A 106 15.85 -14.41 1.16
CA LYS A 106 15.97 -15.47 0.15
C LYS A 106 16.29 -14.84 -1.20
N ASP A 107 17.36 -15.33 -1.82
CA ASP A 107 17.82 -14.88 -3.14
C ASP A 107 17.58 -15.95 -4.19
N SER A 108 16.75 -15.63 -5.18
CA SER A 108 16.55 -16.45 -6.37
C SER A 108 17.10 -15.72 -7.57
N MET A 109 18.24 -16.19 -8.05
CA MET A 109 18.96 -15.59 -9.19
C MET A 109 18.83 -16.45 -10.43
N LYS A 110 19.08 -15.85 -11.60
CA LYS A 110 19.02 -16.52 -12.91
C LYS A 110 17.63 -17.09 -13.24
N ASN A 111 16.59 -16.36 -12.84
CA ASN A 111 15.21 -16.70 -13.16
C ASN A 111 14.90 -16.33 -14.62
N ASP A 112 15.48 -17.10 -15.53
CA ASP A 112 15.31 -16.97 -16.97
C ASP A 112 14.82 -18.30 -17.54
N ALA A 113 14.03 -18.24 -18.60
CA ALA A 113 13.61 -19.40 -19.36
C ALA A 113 14.08 -19.28 -20.82
N VAL A 114 14.27 -20.41 -21.48
CA VAL A 114 14.48 -20.43 -22.93
C VAL A 114 13.29 -21.14 -23.57
N ILE A 115 12.49 -20.41 -24.33
CA ILE A 115 11.29 -20.91 -25.00
C ILE A 115 11.47 -20.69 -26.50
N ALA A 116 11.40 -21.77 -27.28
CA ALA A 116 11.61 -21.75 -28.72
C ALA A 116 12.94 -21.05 -29.15
N GLY A 117 14.03 -21.28 -28.40
CA GLY A 117 15.34 -20.66 -28.66
C GLY A 117 15.45 -19.18 -28.18
N ARG A 118 14.40 -18.58 -27.68
CA ARG A 118 14.41 -17.20 -27.17
C ARG A 118 14.51 -17.19 -25.64
N ARG A 119 15.48 -16.45 -25.11
CA ARG A 119 15.61 -16.21 -23.67
C ARG A 119 14.52 -15.21 -23.23
N ILE A 120 13.83 -15.58 -22.18
CA ILE A 120 12.84 -14.74 -21.49
C ILE A 120 13.33 -14.57 -20.06
N SER A 121 13.63 -13.34 -19.67
CA SER A 121 14.01 -12.98 -18.30
C SER A 121 12.77 -12.48 -17.55
N ILE A 122 12.66 -12.82 -16.26
CA ILE A 122 11.65 -12.20 -15.40
C ILE A 122 11.99 -10.72 -15.16
N PRO A 123 11.03 -9.86 -14.86
CA PRO A 123 11.31 -8.53 -14.31
C PRO A 123 12.09 -8.64 -13.01
N PRO A 124 13.12 -7.82 -12.78
CA PRO A 124 13.76 -7.72 -11.47
C PRO A 124 12.72 -7.44 -10.39
N THR A 125 12.63 -8.29 -9.38
CA THR A 125 11.58 -8.22 -8.37
C THR A 125 12.13 -8.42 -6.98
N LEU A 126 11.68 -7.59 -6.02
CA LEU A 126 11.89 -7.77 -4.59
C LEU A 126 10.52 -7.82 -3.92
N LEU A 127 10.22 -8.91 -3.24
CA LEU A 127 9.08 -9.04 -2.34
C LEU A 127 9.57 -8.77 -0.92
N ALA A 128 8.92 -7.83 -0.23
CA ALA A 128 9.16 -7.56 1.18
C ALA A 128 8.03 -8.15 2.02
N SER A 129 8.37 -8.85 3.09
CA SER A 129 7.40 -9.30 4.10
C SER A 129 7.73 -8.64 5.43
N ALA A 130 6.73 -8.08 6.11
CA ALA A 130 6.87 -7.48 7.42
C ALA A 130 6.01 -8.23 8.44
N ILE A 131 6.57 -8.44 9.64
CA ILE A 131 5.87 -9.00 10.79
C ILE A 131 5.94 -7.98 11.93
N ALA A 132 4.81 -7.72 12.58
CA ALA A 132 4.71 -6.82 13.71
C ALA A 132 4.02 -7.48 14.91
N VAL A 133 4.44 -7.16 16.11
CA VAL A 133 3.72 -7.57 17.33
C VAL A 133 2.39 -6.82 17.43
N VAL A 134 1.31 -7.54 17.66
CA VAL A 134 -0.01 -7.00 17.99
C VAL A 134 -0.26 -7.29 19.47
N PRO A 135 -0.31 -6.25 20.34
CA PRO A 135 -0.43 -6.45 21.79
C PRO A 135 -1.73 -7.14 22.22
N ASP A 136 -2.81 -6.86 21.49
CA ASP A 136 -4.13 -7.45 21.70
C ASP A 136 -4.83 -7.67 20.36
N VAL A 137 -4.88 -8.91 19.91
CA VAL A 137 -5.49 -9.28 18.62
C VAL A 137 -6.99 -8.99 18.55
N ARG A 138 -7.67 -8.83 19.68
CA ARG A 138 -9.09 -8.46 19.73
C ARG A 138 -9.32 -7.01 19.32
N LYS A 139 -8.25 -6.19 19.32
CA LYS A 139 -8.22 -4.80 18.86
C LYS A 139 -7.58 -4.64 17.48
N ALA A 140 -7.29 -5.77 16.80
CA ALA A 140 -6.77 -5.70 15.44
C ALA A 140 -7.77 -4.99 14.52
N LEU A 141 -7.24 -4.12 13.66
CA LEU A 141 -8.04 -3.36 12.73
C LEU A 141 -8.20 -4.13 11.42
N THR A 142 -9.35 -3.94 10.82
CA THR A 142 -9.67 -4.39 9.48
C THR A 142 -9.88 -3.17 8.58
N LEU A 143 -10.36 -3.37 7.35
CA LEU A 143 -10.58 -2.27 6.42
C LEU A 143 -12.05 -1.83 6.32
N GLU A 144 -12.97 -2.54 6.97
CA GLU A 144 -14.39 -2.23 6.93
C GLU A 144 -14.82 -1.21 7.99
N ALA A 145 -15.62 -0.22 7.59
CA ALA A 145 -16.44 0.58 8.49
C ALA A 145 -17.52 -0.29 9.14
N HIS A 146 -17.92 0.03 10.35
CA HIS A 146 -18.88 -0.77 11.12
C HIS A 146 -20.31 -0.20 11.02
N GLU A 147 -20.45 1.11 10.90
CA GLU A 147 -21.75 1.80 10.96
C GLU A 147 -21.84 2.95 9.95
N PRO A 148 -23.04 3.24 9.41
CA PRO A 148 -23.26 4.48 8.66
C PRO A 148 -22.96 5.71 9.52
N GLY A 149 -22.42 6.75 8.88
CA GLY A 149 -22.01 8.00 9.54
C GLY A 149 -20.55 8.02 9.96
N GLU A 150 -19.85 6.91 9.96
CA GLU A 150 -18.41 6.88 10.19
C GLU A 150 -17.65 7.62 9.09
N LEU A 151 -16.64 8.40 9.51
CA LEU A 151 -15.90 9.33 8.67
C LEU A 151 -14.69 8.64 8.05
N LEU A 152 -14.41 8.97 6.79
CA LEU A 152 -13.20 8.50 6.09
C LEU A 152 -12.16 9.62 6.04
N TYR A 153 -10.99 9.35 6.58
CA TYR A 153 -9.82 10.22 6.52
C TYR A 153 -8.76 9.66 5.59
N ALA A 154 -8.15 10.56 4.80
CA ALA A 154 -6.90 10.27 4.09
C ALA A 154 -5.74 10.90 4.86
N VAL A 155 -4.71 10.10 5.14
CA VAL A 155 -3.48 10.49 5.81
C VAL A 155 -2.32 10.31 4.83
N GLY A 156 -1.53 11.36 4.64
CA GLY A 156 -0.42 11.38 3.69
C GLY A 156 -0.76 11.99 2.35
N ASP A 157 0.27 12.57 1.71
CA ASP A 157 0.11 13.28 0.45
C ASP A 157 -0.06 12.35 -0.74
N THR A 158 -0.92 12.76 -1.67
CA THR A 158 -0.94 12.24 -3.03
C THR A 158 -0.08 13.13 -3.92
N ARG A 159 0.71 12.51 -4.80
CA ARG A 159 1.54 13.17 -5.79
C ARG A 159 1.15 12.72 -7.19
N ASP A 160 1.61 13.45 -8.19
CA ASP A 160 1.36 13.08 -9.60
C ASP A 160 2.38 12.04 -10.07
N GLU A 161 2.31 10.84 -9.49
CA GLU A 161 3.23 9.73 -9.69
C GLU A 161 2.45 8.56 -10.32
N LEU A 162 2.32 8.56 -11.65
CA LEU A 162 1.60 7.54 -12.41
C LEU A 162 2.52 6.58 -13.17
N GLY A 163 3.85 6.81 -13.12
CA GLY A 163 4.83 5.98 -13.83
C GLY A 163 4.89 4.56 -13.26
N CYS A 164 4.87 3.57 -14.13
CA CYS A 164 4.95 2.14 -13.80
C CYS A 164 3.86 1.61 -12.85
N THR A 165 2.78 2.39 -12.65
CA THR A 165 1.61 2.01 -11.85
C THR A 165 0.67 1.06 -12.63
N GLU A 166 -0.29 0.47 -11.93
CA GLU A 166 -1.36 -0.33 -12.56
C GLU A 166 -2.16 0.50 -13.59
N TRP A 167 -2.35 1.80 -13.33
CA TRP A 167 -2.97 2.72 -14.30
C TRP A 167 -2.17 2.84 -15.60
N ALA A 168 -0.86 3.02 -15.49
CA ALA A 168 0.01 3.07 -16.65
C ALA A 168 -0.01 1.75 -17.43
N ALA A 169 0.04 0.63 -16.73
CA ALA A 169 -0.03 -0.71 -17.34
C ALA A 169 -1.37 -0.92 -18.08
N ALA A 170 -2.50 -0.55 -17.47
CA ALA A 170 -3.83 -0.66 -18.09
C ALA A 170 -3.98 0.22 -19.36
N ARG A 171 -3.20 1.29 -19.46
CA ARG A 171 -3.16 2.19 -20.63
C ARG A 171 -2.09 1.80 -21.67
N GLY A 172 -1.30 0.75 -21.42
CA GLY A 172 -0.16 0.40 -22.25
C GLY A 172 0.94 1.46 -22.25
N ALA A 173 0.97 2.32 -21.22
CA ALA A 173 1.98 3.36 -21.07
C ALA A 173 3.17 2.80 -20.28
N GLY A 174 4.36 2.83 -20.90
CA GLY A 174 5.61 2.48 -20.23
C GLY A 174 6.36 3.71 -19.73
N GLY A 175 7.18 3.54 -18.68
CA GLY A 175 8.03 4.60 -18.14
C GLY A 175 7.28 5.61 -17.26
N GLY A 176 7.90 6.78 -17.05
CA GLY A 176 7.41 7.83 -16.17
C GLY A 176 8.04 7.80 -14.77
N GLU A 177 7.71 8.78 -13.95
CA GLU A 177 8.17 8.81 -12.56
C GLU A 177 7.45 7.77 -11.72
N VAL A 178 8.24 6.87 -11.11
CA VAL A 178 7.73 5.89 -10.13
C VAL A 178 7.45 6.58 -8.80
N PRO A 179 6.42 6.13 -8.06
CA PRO A 179 6.17 6.62 -6.71
C PRO A 179 7.41 6.49 -5.81
N ARG A 180 7.73 7.57 -5.08
CA ARG A 180 8.93 7.65 -4.25
C ARG A 180 8.60 7.67 -2.76
N CYS A 181 9.40 6.98 -1.98
CA CYS A 181 9.32 7.01 -0.53
C CYS A 181 10.08 8.23 0.05
N GLN A 182 9.60 8.71 1.19
CA GLN A 182 10.26 9.68 2.08
C GLN A 182 10.32 9.05 3.48
N PRO A 183 11.27 8.13 3.71
CA PRO A 183 11.20 7.18 4.82
C PRO A 183 11.03 7.84 6.19
N GLU A 184 11.81 8.89 6.50
CA GLU A 184 11.77 9.55 7.81
C GLU A 184 10.40 10.20 8.09
N ALA A 185 9.85 10.91 7.10
CA ALA A 185 8.54 11.56 7.21
C ALA A 185 7.41 10.52 7.31
N PHE A 186 7.55 9.40 6.61
CA PHE A 186 6.54 8.35 6.61
C PHE A 186 6.55 7.57 7.92
N PHE A 187 7.71 7.26 8.48
CA PHE A 187 7.81 6.56 9.76
C PHE A 187 7.16 7.32 10.90
N ALA A 188 7.40 8.63 11.00
CA ALA A 188 6.75 9.49 12.00
C ALA A 188 5.21 9.47 11.85
N ARG A 189 4.71 9.49 10.61
CA ARG A 189 3.28 9.37 10.29
C ARG A 189 2.71 8.04 10.76
N TYR A 190 3.40 6.94 10.49
CA TYR A 190 2.94 5.60 10.90
C TYR A 190 2.94 5.43 12.42
N ALA A 191 3.89 6.04 13.12
CA ALA A 191 3.91 6.07 14.58
C ALA A 191 2.68 6.78 15.16
N ALA A 192 2.29 7.91 14.55
CA ALA A 192 1.07 8.63 14.96
C ALA A 192 -0.20 7.79 14.71
N VAL A 193 -0.31 7.14 13.55
CA VAL A 193 -1.45 6.27 13.22
C VAL A 193 -1.49 5.04 14.13
N ALA A 194 -0.35 4.39 14.40
CA ALA A 194 -0.27 3.26 15.32
C ALA A 194 -0.74 3.64 16.75
N SER A 195 -0.39 4.84 17.21
CA SER A 195 -0.88 5.37 18.50
C SER A 195 -2.41 5.55 18.51
N LEU A 196 -2.99 6.11 17.43
CA LEU A 196 -4.45 6.26 17.31
C LEU A 196 -5.18 4.91 17.34
N ALA A 197 -4.63 3.92 16.64
CA ALA A 197 -5.17 2.56 16.62
C ALA A 197 -5.11 1.91 18.01
N HIS A 198 -3.99 2.06 18.72
CA HIS A 198 -3.81 1.53 20.06
C HIS A 198 -4.78 2.14 21.07
N ASP A 199 -5.02 3.46 20.96
CA ASP A 199 -5.92 4.21 21.83
C ASP A 199 -7.42 4.00 21.48
N GLY A 200 -7.74 3.22 20.43
CA GLY A 200 -9.10 2.91 20.00
C GLY A 200 -9.83 4.08 19.35
N LEU A 201 -9.10 5.07 18.85
CA LEU A 201 -9.67 6.24 18.16
C LEU A 201 -9.98 5.99 16.67
N VAL A 202 -9.49 4.88 16.13
CA VAL A 202 -9.70 4.44 14.75
C VAL A 202 -10.48 3.13 14.75
N VAL A 203 -11.53 3.06 13.95
CA VAL A 203 -12.40 1.87 13.81
C VAL A 203 -11.81 0.88 12.81
N ALA A 204 -11.31 1.40 11.70
CA ALA A 204 -10.73 0.62 10.62
C ALA A 204 -9.59 1.40 9.94
N ALA A 205 -8.66 0.70 9.34
CA ALA A 205 -7.56 1.30 8.60
C ALA A 205 -7.21 0.49 7.36
N HIS A 206 -6.72 1.18 6.33
CA HIS A 206 -6.27 0.57 5.09
C HIS A 206 -5.03 1.29 4.53
N ALA A 207 -4.08 0.53 4.01
CA ALA A 207 -2.88 1.05 3.35
C ALA A 207 -3.04 0.99 1.82
N PRO A 208 -3.41 2.08 1.14
CA PRO A 208 -3.48 2.11 -0.31
C PRO A 208 -2.16 1.68 -0.95
N GLY A 209 -2.22 0.77 -1.89
CA GLY A 209 -1.08 0.24 -2.62
C GLY A 209 -1.29 0.31 -4.13
N ARG A 210 -1.06 -0.81 -4.83
CA ARG A 210 -1.24 -0.92 -6.28
C ARG A 210 -2.66 -0.54 -6.70
N GLY A 211 -2.75 0.29 -7.75
CA GLY A 211 -3.99 0.85 -8.27
C GLY A 211 -4.49 2.11 -7.56
N GLY A 212 -3.86 2.54 -6.46
CA GLY A 212 -4.13 3.82 -5.80
C GLY A 212 -5.40 3.86 -4.95
N LEU A 213 -6.07 5.03 -4.91
CA LEU A 213 -7.21 5.24 -4.02
C LEU A 213 -8.50 4.55 -4.52
N LEU A 214 -8.78 4.53 -5.81
CA LEU A 214 -10.06 3.98 -6.30
C LEU A 214 -10.28 2.52 -5.89
N PRO A 215 -9.35 1.58 -6.13
CA PRO A 215 -9.51 0.22 -5.64
C PRO A 215 -9.62 0.15 -4.12
N SER A 216 -8.86 0.98 -3.40
CA SER A 216 -8.88 1.02 -1.93
C SER A 216 -10.24 1.43 -1.39
N LEU A 217 -10.85 2.49 -1.93
CA LEU A 217 -12.18 2.95 -1.58
C LEU A 217 -13.26 1.89 -1.88
N PHE A 218 -13.13 1.22 -3.04
CA PHE A 218 -14.01 0.11 -3.39
C PHE A 218 -13.88 -1.05 -2.40
N TYR A 219 -12.66 -1.45 -2.03
CA TYR A 219 -12.47 -2.54 -1.06
C TYR A 219 -13.07 -2.22 0.31
N MET A 220 -12.91 -0.98 0.78
CA MET A 220 -13.46 -0.54 2.06
C MET A 220 -14.99 -0.53 2.04
N ALA A 221 -15.61 0.08 1.02
CA ALA A 221 -17.07 0.10 0.86
C ALA A 221 -17.66 -1.33 0.75
N ARG A 222 -16.99 -2.18 -0.04
CA ARG A 222 -17.41 -3.57 -0.23
C ARG A 222 -17.31 -4.40 1.05
N ALA A 223 -16.23 -4.25 1.82
CA ALA A 223 -16.02 -4.99 3.05
C ALA A 223 -17.03 -4.58 4.12
N ALA A 224 -17.31 -3.27 4.22
CA ALA A 224 -18.32 -2.73 5.11
C ALA A 224 -19.75 -3.14 4.74
N GLY A 225 -20.02 -3.41 3.44
CA GLY A 225 -21.38 -3.56 2.93
C GLY A 225 -22.20 -2.27 3.00
N LEU A 226 -21.52 -1.12 2.98
CA LEU A 226 -22.08 0.23 3.10
C LEU A 226 -21.78 1.04 1.85
N GLY A 227 -22.56 2.08 1.62
CA GLY A 227 -22.24 3.13 0.68
C GLY A 227 -21.07 3.97 1.17
N LEU A 228 -20.37 4.60 0.22
CA LEU A 228 -19.25 5.49 0.54
C LEU A 228 -19.27 6.70 -0.38
N GLY A 229 -19.33 7.89 0.20
CA GLY A 229 -19.23 9.18 -0.49
C GLY A 229 -17.87 9.82 -0.25
N VAL A 230 -17.16 10.20 -1.32
CA VAL A 230 -15.80 10.77 -1.24
C VAL A 230 -15.68 12.01 -2.12
N GLU A 231 -15.11 13.10 -1.57
CA GLU A 231 -14.77 14.33 -2.28
C GLU A 231 -13.24 14.42 -2.45
N LEU A 232 -12.75 14.18 -3.66
CA LEU A 232 -11.32 14.12 -3.98
C LEU A 232 -10.60 15.46 -3.84
N SER A 233 -11.33 16.59 -3.93
CA SER A 233 -10.71 17.90 -3.74
C SER A 233 -10.14 18.10 -2.32
N ARG A 234 -10.60 17.30 -1.36
CA ARG A 234 -10.12 17.28 0.03
C ARG A 234 -8.89 16.40 0.26
N VAL A 235 -8.58 15.49 -0.68
CA VAL A 235 -7.41 14.60 -0.53
C VAL A 235 -6.13 15.41 -0.41
N PRO A 236 -5.33 15.20 0.64
CA PRO A 236 -4.04 15.87 0.79
C PRO A 236 -3.15 15.58 -0.42
N ARG A 237 -2.50 16.62 -0.94
CA ARG A 237 -1.69 16.51 -2.16
C ARG A 237 -0.50 17.47 -2.14
N GLN A 238 0.55 17.06 -2.81
CA GLN A 238 1.74 17.87 -3.01
C GLN A 238 1.84 18.28 -4.49
N GLY A 239 1.79 19.59 -4.75
CA GLY A 239 1.80 20.13 -6.12
C GLY A 239 0.45 20.03 -6.83
N LYS A 240 0.50 20.08 -8.16
CA LYS A 240 -0.67 19.89 -9.01
C LYS A 240 -0.84 18.41 -9.29
N VAL A 241 -1.98 17.86 -8.91
CA VAL A 241 -2.33 16.45 -9.15
C VAL A 241 -3.64 16.42 -9.90
N GLY A 242 -3.64 15.80 -11.07
CA GLY A 242 -4.83 15.57 -11.88
C GLY A 242 -5.76 14.52 -11.25
N TRP A 243 -6.97 14.37 -11.79
CA TRP A 243 -7.93 13.41 -11.28
C TRP A 243 -7.42 11.96 -11.38
N GLU A 244 -6.65 11.63 -12.42
CA GLU A 244 -6.01 10.33 -12.56
C GLU A 244 -4.99 10.09 -11.44
N GLY A 245 -4.15 11.09 -11.14
CA GLY A 245 -3.20 11.02 -10.05
C GLY A 245 -3.86 10.88 -8.69
N LEU A 246 -5.00 11.54 -8.46
CA LEU A 246 -5.79 11.40 -7.23
C LEU A 246 -6.38 10.00 -7.07
N LEU A 247 -6.96 9.43 -8.13
CA LEU A 247 -7.63 8.13 -8.08
C LEU A 247 -6.66 6.95 -8.19
N PHE A 248 -5.68 7.03 -9.09
CA PHE A 248 -4.86 5.89 -9.51
C PHE A 248 -3.38 6.04 -9.17
N GLY A 249 -2.93 7.22 -8.71
CA GLY A 249 -1.57 7.39 -8.24
C GLY A 249 -1.29 6.45 -7.07
N GLU A 250 -0.14 5.76 -7.13
CA GLU A 250 0.28 4.81 -6.10
C GLU A 250 1.24 5.44 -5.09
N SER A 251 1.07 6.74 -4.82
CA SER A 251 1.93 7.50 -3.90
C SER A 251 2.11 6.76 -2.59
N ALA A 252 3.37 6.54 -2.22
CA ALA A 252 3.74 5.85 -0.99
C ALA A 252 3.38 6.68 0.26
N GLY A 253 3.38 6.06 1.43
CA GLY A 253 3.20 6.76 2.69
C GLY A 253 1.75 7.13 3.04
N ARG A 254 0.74 6.69 2.28
CA ARG A 254 -0.67 7.00 2.53
C ARG A 254 -1.37 5.93 3.34
N LEU A 255 -2.32 6.36 4.17
CA LEU A 255 -3.26 5.51 4.91
C LEU A 255 -4.68 6.08 4.78
N LEU A 256 -5.67 5.21 4.80
CA LEU A 256 -7.09 5.55 4.97
C LEU A 256 -7.52 5.09 6.34
N LEU A 257 -8.18 5.97 7.09
CA LEU A 257 -8.66 5.68 8.43
C LEU A 257 -10.17 5.89 8.51
N VAL A 258 -10.86 4.96 9.17
CA VAL A 258 -12.28 5.11 9.52
C VAL A 258 -12.36 5.57 10.97
N VAL A 259 -13.09 6.65 11.20
CA VAL A 259 -13.13 7.35 12.49
C VAL A 259 -14.59 7.64 12.85
N ARG A 260 -15.00 7.37 14.09
CA ARG A 260 -16.31 7.78 14.57
C ARG A 260 -16.39 9.30 14.70
N PRO A 261 -17.54 9.93 14.41
CA PRO A 261 -17.69 11.39 14.49
C PRO A 261 -17.22 11.99 15.80
N GLU A 262 -17.49 11.32 16.93
CA GLU A 262 -17.09 11.77 18.27
C GLU A 262 -15.57 11.77 18.49
N HIS A 263 -14.81 10.99 17.72
CA HIS A 263 -13.35 10.92 17.80
C HIS A 263 -12.64 11.87 16.82
N ALA A 264 -13.37 12.49 15.88
CA ALA A 264 -12.80 13.29 14.80
C ALA A 264 -11.81 14.35 15.28
N MET A 265 -12.21 15.15 16.26
CA MET A 265 -11.38 16.22 16.83
C MET A 265 -10.11 15.68 17.49
N ALA A 266 -10.18 14.55 18.19
CA ALA A 266 -9.02 13.92 18.83
C ALA A 266 -8.04 13.38 17.79
N VAL A 267 -8.55 12.79 16.70
CA VAL A 267 -7.74 12.29 15.58
C VAL A 267 -7.03 13.45 14.87
N GLU A 268 -7.74 14.54 14.55
CA GLU A 268 -7.17 15.72 13.91
C GLU A 268 -6.09 16.39 14.77
N GLN A 269 -6.31 16.49 16.09
CA GLN A 269 -5.31 17.01 17.03
C GLN A 269 -4.07 16.12 17.09
N ARG A 270 -4.25 14.81 17.13
CA ARG A 270 -3.13 13.84 17.19
C ARG A 270 -2.31 13.81 15.89
N LEU A 271 -2.95 14.04 14.74
CA LEU A 271 -2.32 14.12 13.42
C LEU A 271 -1.93 15.56 13.02
N ALA A 272 -1.95 16.50 13.96
CA ALA A 272 -1.51 17.88 13.68
C ALA A 272 -0.08 17.89 13.12
N GLY A 273 0.11 18.55 11.98
CA GLY A 273 1.39 18.57 11.24
C GLY A 273 1.60 17.38 10.27
N VAL A 274 0.73 16.38 10.29
CA VAL A 274 0.69 15.31 9.29
C VAL A 274 -0.34 15.71 8.23
N PRO A 275 -0.03 15.64 6.92
CA PRO A 275 -1.02 15.87 5.87
C PRO A 275 -2.21 14.92 6.04
N THR A 276 -3.34 15.46 6.48
CA THR A 276 -4.53 14.67 6.85
C THR A 276 -5.79 15.47 6.53
N ALA A 277 -6.81 14.78 6.00
CA ALA A 277 -8.12 15.37 5.79
C ALA A 277 -9.24 14.33 5.87
N GLN A 278 -10.39 14.74 6.38
CA GLN A 278 -11.64 14.02 6.16
C GLN A 278 -12.04 14.16 4.70
N ILE A 279 -12.05 13.06 3.97
CA ILE A 279 -12.35 13.03 2.53
C ILE A 279 -13.76 12.52 2.22
N GLY A 280 -14.43 11.87 3.17
CA GLY A 280 -15.74 11.29 2.95
C GLY A 280 -16.38 10.74 4.21
N ALA A 281 -17.48 10.00 4.00
CA ALA A 281 -18.19 9.27 5.04
C ALA A 281 -18.91 8.05 4.45
N PHE A 282 -19.13 7.06 5.30
CA PHE A 282 -19.96 5.88 4.99
C PHE A 282 -21.45 6.20 5.24
N ASP A 283 -22.31 5.61 4.42
CA ASP A 283 -23.75 5.75 4.53
C ASP A 283 -24.46 4.39 4.39
N ASP A 284 -25.75 4.36 4.68
CA ASP A 284 -26.60 3.16 4.62
C ASP A 284 -26.96 2.72 3.18
N GLY A 285 -26.41 3.40 2.16
CA GLY A 285 -26.61 3.04 0.76
C GLY A 285 -25.68 1.90 0.31
N GLU A 286 -25.76 1.58 -0.97
CA GLU A 286 -24.97 0.50 -1.60
C GLU A 286 -24.10 1.04 -2.77
N ARG A 287 -23.77 2.33 -2.76
CA ARG A 287 -23.07 2.97 -3.88
C ARG A 287 -21.73 3.56 -3.45
N LEU A 288 -20.73 3.39 -4.31
CA LEU A 288 -19.50 4.17 -4.25
C LEU A 288 -19.68 5.43 -5.09
N ARG A 289 -19.62 6.59 -4.44
CA ARG A 289 -19.77 7.90 -5.06
C ARG A 289 -18.51 8.73 -4.84
N ILE A 290 -17.88 9.16 -5.92
CA ILE A 290 -16.65 9.94 -5.88
C ILE A 290 -16.83 11.20 -6.69
N TRP A 291 -16.58 12.35 -6.07
CA TRP A 291 -16.67 13.66 -6.70
C TRP A 291 -15.32 14.37 -6.72
N LEU A 292 -15.17 15.28 -7.64
CA LEU A 292 -14.07 16.25 -7.69
C LEU A 292 -14.67 17.64 -7.96
N GLY A 293 -14.66 18.50 -6.93
CA GLY A 293 -15.21 19.84 -7.03
C GLY A 293 -16.69 19.86 -7.42
N GLY A 294 -17.49 18.92 -6.93
CA GLY A 294 -18.90 18.80 -7.21
C GLY A 294 -19.23 18.01 -8.49
N HIS A 295 -18.25 17.65 -9.32
CA HIS A 295 -18.45 16.80 -10.49
C HIS A 295 -18.30 15.32 -10.12
N ALA A 296 -19.30 14.50 -10.43
CA ALA A 296 -19.24 13.07 -10.19
C ALA A 296 -18.26 12.41 -11.18
N LEU A 297 -17.26 11.70 -10.63
CA LEU A 297 -16.33 10.87 -11.40
C LEU A 297 -16.73 9.39 -11.36
N VAL A 298 -17.29 8.95 -10.23
CA VAL A 298 -17.78 7.59 -10.03
C VAL A 298 -19.13 7.70 -9.30
N ASP A 299 -20.14 6.97 -9.76
CA ASP A 299 -21.40 6.76 -9.07
C ASP A 299 -21.96 5.38 -9.47
N ASP A 300 -21.40 4.35 -8.83
CA ASP A 300 -21.70 2.96 -9.17
C ASP A 300 -22.10 2.14 -7.94
N GLY A 301 -22.96 1.16 -8.17
CA GLY A 301 -23.29 0.18 -7.14
C GLY A 301 -22.08 -0.68 -6.78
N VAL A 302 -21.79 -0.84 -5.49
CA VAL A 302 -20.66 -1.68 -4.99
C VAL A 302 -20.76 -3.12 -5.51
N ALA A 303 -21.98 -3.66 -5.61
CA ALA A 303 -22.21 -5.00 -6.17
C ALA A 303 -21.87 -5.08 -7.66
N ALA A 304 -22.16 -4.02 -8.45
CA ALA A 304 -21.83 -3.96 -9.87
C ALA A 304 -20.31 -3.91 -10.09
N LEU A 305 -19.61 -3.09 -9.32
CA LEU A 305 -18.15 -3.01 -9.32
C LEU A 305 -17.52 -4.38 -8.94
N ALA A 306 -18.06 -5.06 -7.92
CA ALA A 306 -17.62 -6.38 -7.53
C ALA A 306 -17.83 -7.44 -8.61
N ALA A 307 -18.93 -7.35 -9.37
CA ALA A 307 -19.21 -8.24 -10.49
C ALA A 307 -18.27 -7.98 -11.68
N ALA A 308 -17.90 -6.72 -11.94
CA ALA A 308 -16.93 -6.35 -12.97
C ALA A 308 -15.55 -6.92 -12.62
N TRP A 309 -15.07 -6.67 -11.40
CA TRP A 309 -13.79 -7.18 -10.90
C TRP A 309 -13.67 -8.71 -10.99
N LYS A 310 -14.75 -9.47 -10.68
CA LYS A 310 -14.77 -10.93 -10.81
C LYS A 310 -14.76 -11.43 -12.25
N ARG A 311 -15.27 -10.65 -13.20
CA ARG A 311 -15.35 -11.06 -14.62
C ARG A 311 -14.01 -10.93 -15.32
N GLU A 312 -13.27 -9.87 -15.08
CA GLU A 312 -11.94 -9.67 -15.67
C GLU A 312 -10.93 -10.72 -15.19
N GLY A 313 -11.00 -11.15 -13.93
CA GLY A 313 -10.16 -12.24 -13.41
C GLY A 313 -10.43 -13.63 -13.99
N ARG A 314 -11.43 -13.81 -14.87
CA ARG A 314 -11.73 -15.08 -15.57
C ARG A 314 -11.28 -15.10 -17.04
N GLN A 315 -10.78 -14.01 -17.55
CA GLN A 315 -10.36 -13.88 -18.96
C GLN A 315 -8.82 -13.78 -19.12
N SER A 316 -8.06 -13.86 -18.03
CA SER A 316 -6.58 -13.82 -18.02
C SER A 316 -5.95 -15.19 -17.82
#